data_1d8686f3a180632ac59eb48f5225a636
#
_entry.id   1d8686f3a180632ac59eb48f5225a636
#
_cell.length_a   1.000
_cell.length_b   1.000
_cell.length_c   1.000
_cell.angle_alpha   90.00
_cell.angle_beta   90.00
_cell.angle_gamma   90.00
#
_symmetry.space_group_name_H-M   'P 1'
#
loop_
_entity.id
_entity.type
_entity.pdbx_description
1 polymer ?
#
loop_
_entity_poly.entity_id
_entity_poly.type
_entity_poly.pdbx_seq_one_letter_code
_entity_poly.pdbx_strand_id
1 'polypeptide(L)'
;MIRHYDINDVSPYINWVYFFHAWGFAPQYASIADIHGCDACKAMWLISFPESERGKAAEAMQLFKEANRMMDILNQTGKTHALFRLMKANSNDNDIWLEETRLPLLRQQTTKENSEEPYLCLSDFVRPKDSGTSDQVGIFATTVDLPTLLVEEDD
;
A
#
# COMPACT_ATOMS: atom_id res chain seq x y z
N MET A 1 6.12 -19.87 -0.18
CA MET A 1 5.07 -20.36 -1.11
C MET A 1 4.71 -19.19 -2.02
N ILE A 2 4.75 -19.38 -3.34
CA ILE A 2 4.26 -18.38 -4.31
C ILE A 2 2.77 -18.65 -4.50
N ARG A 3 1.96 -17.61 -4.42
CA ARG A 3 0.52 -17.68 -4.70
C ARG A 3 0.19 -16.73 -5.84
N HIS A 4 -0.75 -17.15 -6.67
CA HIS A 4 -1.34 -16.35 -7.74
C HIS A 4 -2.73 -15.92 -7.27
N TYR A 5 -3.08 -14.68 -7.50
CA TYR A 5 -4.36 -14.11 -7.13
C TYR A 5 -4.99 -13.43 -8.34
N ASP A 6 -6.28 -13.60 -8.49
CA ASP A 6 -7.05 -12.78 -9.41
C ASP A 6 -7.24 -11.38 -8.80
N ILE A 7 -7.21 -10.36 -9.64
CA ILE A 7 -7.40 -8.96 -9.18
C ILE A 7 -8.74 -8.81 -8.44
N ASN A 8 -9.78 -9.48 -8.91
CA ASN A 8 -11.10 -9.43 -8.28
C ASN A 8 -11.12 -10.02 -6.86
N ASP A 9 -10.22 -10.97 -6.56
CA ASP A 9 -10.11 -11.56 -5.21
C ASP A 9 -9.45 -10.60 -4.23
N VAL A 10 -8.54 -9.74 -4.70
CA VAL A 10 -7.76 -8.83 -3.85
C VAL A 10 -8.29 -7.40 -3.84
N SER A 11 -9.01 -6.98 -4.88
CA SER A 11 -9.54 -5.61 -4.98
C SER A 11 -10.44 -5.18 -3.82
N PRO A 12 -11.26 -6.06 -3.19
CA PRO A 12 -12.04 -5.69 -2.00
C PRO A 12 -11.20 -5.27 -0.79
N TYR A 13 -9.91 -5.63 -0.77
CA TYR A 13 -8.98 -5.30 0.32
C TYR A 13 -8.15 -4.06 0.06
N ILE A 14 -8.35 -3.37 -1.06
CA ILE A 14 -7.64 -2.13 -1.38
C ILE A 14 -8.01 -1.06 -0.36
N ASN A 15 -7.00 -0.50 0.30
CA ASN A 15 -7.19 0.69 1.11
C ASN A 15 -7.08 1.94 0.23
N TRP A 16 -8.22 2.42 -0.23
CA TRP A 16 -8.31 3.56 -1.14
C TRP A 16 -7.76 4.86 -0.56
N VAL A 17 -7.71 5.01 0.77
CA VAL A 17 -7.09 6.18 1.41
C VAL A 17 -5.60 6.29 1.04
N TYR A 18 -4.86 5.18 1.07
CA TYR A 18 -3.45 5.17 0.68
C TYR A 18 -3.25 5.39 -0.82
N PHE A 19 -4.14 4.83 -1.65
CA PHE A 19 -4.12 5.08 -3.09
C PHE A 19 -4.28 6.58 -3.37
N PHE A 20 -5.33 7.20 -2.86
CA PHE A 20 -5.56 8.64 -3.06
C PHE A 20 -4.45 9.51 -2.49
N HIS A 21 -3.90 9.14 -1.33
CA HIS A 21 -2.76 9.84 -0.75
C HIS A 21 -1.52 9.81 -1.65
N ALA A 22 -1.22 8.66 -2.27
CA ALA A 22 -0.10 8.53 -3.22
C ALA A 22 -0.24 9.44 -4.44
N TRP A 23 -1.48 9.77 -4.83
CA TRP A 23 -1.81 10.71 -5.91
C TRP A 23 -2.02 12.16 -5.43
N GLY A 24 -1.68 12.47 -4.19
CA GLY A 24 -1.77 13.82 -3.62
C GLY A 24 -3.18 14.28 -3.29
N PHE A 25 -4.11 13.36 -3.09
CA PHE A 25 -5.47 13.66 -2.65
C PHE A 25 -5.62 13.54 -1.13
N ALA A 26 -6.49 14.35 -0.56
CA ALA A 26 -6.86 14.24 0.85
C ALA A 26 -7.69 12.95 1.11
N PRO A 27 -7.61 12.36 2.34
CA PRO A 27 -8.27 11.09 2.67
C PRO A 27 -9.78 11.07 2.42
N GLN A 28 -10.46 12.21 2.55
CA GLN A 28 -11.90 12.34 2.38
C GLN A 28 -12.40 11.93 0.98
N TYR A 29 -11.57 12.06 -0.05
CA TYR A 29 -11.94 11.68 -1.42
C TYR A 29 -11.98 10.16 -1.63
N ALA A 30 -11.39 9.38 -0.73
CA ALA A 30 -11.46 7.91 -0.79
C ALA A 30 -12.88 7.37 -0.58
N SER A 31 -13.78 8.17 0.02
CA SER A 31 -15.19 7.83 0.19
C SER A 31 -15.95 7.59 -1.11
N ILE A 32 -15.37 7.95 -2.28
CA ILE A 32 -15.92 7.57 -3.60
C ILE A 32 -16.00 6.05 -3.78
N ALA A 33 -15.11 5.31 -3.11
CA ALA A 33 -15.10 3.84 -3.18
C ALA A 33 -16.27 3.18 -2.44
N ASP A 34 -16.89 3.91 -1.51
CA ASP A 34 -17.97 3.40 -0.66
C ASP A 34 -19.38 3.64 -1.24
N ILE A 35 -19.47 4.44 -2.31
CA ILE A 35 -20.78 4.77 -2.90
C ILE A 35 -21.20 3.73 -3.93
N HIS A 36 -22.52 3.59 -4.08
CA HIS A 36 -23.08 2.85 -5.21
C HIS A 36 -22.72 3.54 -6.54
N GLY A 37 -22.24 2.79 -7.52
CA GLY A 37 -21.67 3.30 -8.78
C GLY A 37 -22.67 3.97 -9.75
N CYS A 38 -23.94 4.20 -9.36
CA CYS A 38 -24.92 4.87 -10.22
C CYS A 38 -24.65 6.38 -10.33
N ASP A 39 -25.09 6.98 -11.44
CA ASP A 39 -24.84 8.40 -11.73
C ASP A 39 -25.47 9.34 -10.68
N ALA A 40 -26.63 8.99 -10.13
CA ALA A 40 -27.26 9.76 -9.06
C ALA A 40 -26.40 9.76 -7.79
N CYS A 41 -25.83 8.61 -7.40
CA CYS A 41 -24.96 8.51 -6.24
C CYS A 41 -23.65 9.29 -6.43
N LYS A 42 -23.07 9.23 -7.63
CA LYS A 42 -21.88 10.03 -7.99
C LYS A 42 -22.16 11.53 -7.93
N ALA A 43 -23.30 11.97 -8.48
CA ALA A 43 -23.71 13.37 -8.43
C ALA A 43 -23.91 13.83 -6.99
N MET A 44 -24.60 13.02 -6.15
CA MET A 44 -24.79 13.33 -4.74
C MET A 44 -23.47 13.37 -3.96
N TRP A 45 -22.55 12.45 -4.23
CA TRP A 45 -21.25 12.48 -3.63
C TRP A 45 -20.48 13.76 -3.99
N LEU A 46 -20.52 14.17 -5.27
CA LEU A 46 -19.84 15.37 -5.74
C LEU A 46 -20.38 16.65 -5.06
N ILE A 47 -21.70 16.78 -4.94
CA ILE A 47 -22.33 17.95 -4.31
C ILE A 47 -22.22 17.96 -2.79
N SER A 48 -21.85 16.85 -2.16
CA SER A 48 -21.58 16.79 -0.71
C SER A 48 -20.33 17.61 -0.32
N PHE A 49 -19.46 17.91 -1.27
CA PHE A 49 -18.28 18.76 -1.05
C PHE A 49 -18.62 20.24 -1.22
N PRO A 50 -17.94 21.12 -0.49
CA PRO A 50 -18.01 22.57 -0.72
C PRO A 50 -17.74 22.90 -2.20
N GLU A 51 -18.35 23.96 -2.71
CA GLU A 51 -18.21 24.36 -4.12
C GLU A 51 -16.73 24.51 -4.54
N SER A 52 -15.91 25.08 -3.66
CA SER A 52 -14.46 25.23 -3.87
C SER A 52 -13.68 23.92 -4.00
N GLU A 53 -14.21 22.81 -3.49
CA GLU A 53 -13.56 21.49 -3.53
C GLU A 53 -14.13 20.55 -4.59
N ARG A 54 -15.27 20.91 -5.21
CA ARG A 54 -15.95 20.04 -6.21
C ARG A 54 -15.08 19.73 -7.42
N GLY A 55 -14.24 20.67 -7.84
CA GLY A 55 -13.28 20.43 -8.92
C GLY A 55 -12.32 19.30 -8.55
N LYS A 56 -11.75 19.36 -7.34
CA LYS A 56 -10.84 18.31 -6.84
C LYS A 56 -11.55 16.98 -6.60
N ALA A 57 -12.81 17.03 -6.14
CA ALA A 57 -13.62 15.81 -6.01
C ALA A 57 -13.92 15.17 -7.38
N ALA A 58 -14.16 15.97 -8.42
CA ALA A 58 -14.36 15.45 -9.78
C ALA A 58 -13.09 14.77 -10.33
N GLU A 59 -11.91 15.35 -10.10
CA GLU A 59 -10.63 14.74 -10.44
C GLU A 59 -10.43 13.41 -9.70
N ALA A 60 -10.74 13.36 -8.41
CA ALA A 60 -10.66 12.14 -7.61
C ALA A 60 -11.62 11.04 -8.13
N MET A 61 -12.84 11.42 -8.52
CA MET A 61 -13.79 10.50 -9.14
C MET A 61 -13.26 9.94 -10.46
N GLN A 62 -12.65 10.78 -11.29
CA GLN A 62 -12.03 10.33 -12.54
C GLN A 62 -10.87 9.39 -12.28
N LEU A 63 -9.98 9.71 -11.33
CA LEU A 63 -8.88 8.85 -10.93
C LEU A 63 -9.39 7.47 -10.44
N PHE A 64 -10.43 7.44 -9.64
CA PHE A 64 -11.05 6.19 -9.17
C PHE A 64 -11.60 5.36 -10.33
N LYS A 65 -12.25 6.01 -11.30
CA LYS A 65 -12.76 5.36 -12.51
C LYS A 65 -11.63 4.73 -13.33
N GLU A 66 -10.53 5.46 -13.54
CA GLU A 66 -9.36 4.94 -14.27
C GLU A 66 -8.68 3.79 -13.53
N ALA A 67 -8.57 3.87 -12.20
CA ALA A 67 -8.04 2.78 -11.39
C ALA A 67 -8.87 1.50 -11.52
N ASN A 68 -10.20 1.60 -11.48
CA ASN A 68 -11.08 0.44 -11.70
C ASN A 68 -10.94 -0.12 -13.13
N ARG A 69 -10.91 0.75 -14.14
CA ARG A 69 -10.67 0.32 -15.53
C ARG A 69 -9.34 -0.42 -15.67
N MET A 70 -8.29 0.07 -15.02
CA MET A 70 -6.99 -0.59 -15.02
C MET A 70 -7.05 -1.97 -14.35
N MET A 71 -7.75 -2.07 -13.20
CA MET A 71 -7.95 -3.36 -12.52
C MET A 71 -8.70 -4.36 -13.41
N ASP A 72 -9.73 -3.92 -14.14
CA ASP A 72 -10.45 -4.78 -15.07
C ASP A 72 -9.54 -5.30 -16.20
N ILE A 73 -8.67 -4.47 -16.76
CA ILE A 73 -7.68 -4.87 -17.76
C ILE A 73 -6.69 -5.87 -17.16
N LEU A 74 -6.14 -5.57 -15.98
CA LEU A 74 -5.21 -6.46 -15.29
C LEU A 74 -5.84 -7.80 -14.94
N ASN A 75 -7.12 -7.83 -14.58
CA ASN A 75 -7.83 -9.07 -14.29
C ASN A 75 -8.01 -9.96 -15.52
N GLN A 76 -8.12 -9.36 -16.71
CA GLN A 76 -8.27 -10.09 -17.97
C GLN A 76 -6.93 -10.52 -18.60
N THR A 77 -5.88 -9.74 -18.44
CA THR A 77 -4.65 -9.87 -19.21
C THR A 77 -3.39 -9.97 -18.35
N GLY A 78 -3.45 -9.52 -17.12
CA GLY A 78 -2.33 -9.52 -16.18
C GLY A 78 -2.35 -10.70 -15.23
N LYS A 79 -1.27 -10.80 -14.45
CA LYS A 79 -1.16 -11.76 -13.34
C LYS A 79 -0.57 -11.05 -12.14
N THR A 80 -1.14 -11.31 -10.98
CA THR A 80 -0.58 -10.87 -9.71
C THR A 80 0.01 -12.05 -8.98
N HIS A 81 1.18 -11.86 -8.43
CA HIS A 81 1.90 -12.88 -7.67
C HIS A 81 2.24 -12.34 -6.29
N ALA A 82 2.10 -13.18 -5.28
CA ALA A 82 2.54 -12.87 -3.94
C ALA A 82 3.37 -14.02 -3.37
N LEU A 83 4.52 -13.68 -2.82
CA LEU A 83 5.31 -14.57 -1.98
C LEU A 83 5.12 -14.10 -0.53
N PHE A 84 4.75 -15.02 0.35
CA PHE A 84 4.64 -14.76 1.78
C PHE A 84 5.36 -15.86 2.58
N ARG A 85 6.09 -15.45 3.61
CA ARG A 85 6.73 -16.36 4.54
C ARG A 85 6.73 -15.76 5.95
N LEU A 86 6.37 -16.57 6.95
CA LEU A 86 6.63 -16.30 8.36
C LEU A 86 7.97 -16.89 8.74
N MET A 87 8.83 -16.09 9.38
CA MET A 87 10.16 -16.49 9.79
C MET A 87 10.40 -16.14 11.26
N LYS A 88 11.12 -16.97 11.98
CA LYS A 88 11.61 -16.62 13.31
C LYS A 88 12.57 -15.45 13.19
N ALA A 89 12.43 -14.48 14.09
CA ALA A 89 13.22 -13.25 14.05
C ALA A 89 13.70 -12.85 15.44
N ASN A 90 14.90 -12.29 15.48
CA ASN A 90 15.44 -11.59 16.64
C ASN A 90 16.20 -10.35 16.17
N SER A 91 16.23 -9.31 16.99
CA SER A 91 17.03 -8.12 16.71
C SER A 91 18.43 -8.22 17.35
N ASN A 92 19.37 -7.54 16.73
CA ASN A 92 20.71 -7.29 17.28
C ASN A 92 21.17 -5.93 16.78
N ASP A 93 21.24 -4.94 17.65
CA ASP A 93 21.45 -3.55 17.31
C ASP A 93 20.44 -3.04 16.25
N ASN A 94 20.93 -2.62 15.08
CA ASN A 94 20.10 -2.15 13.99
C ASN A 94 19.69 -3.26 13.00
N ASP A 95 20.05 -4.50 13.29
CA ASP A 95 19.76 -5.62 12.39
C ASP A 95 18.56 -6.44 12.87
N ILE A 96 17.81 -7.02 11.92
CA ILE A 96 16.91 -8.12 12.20
C ILE A 96 17.50 -9.40 11.61
N TRP A 97 17.63 -10.43 12.43
CA TRP A 97 18.03 -11.75 12.01
C TRP A 97 16.76 -12.59 11.76
N LEU A 98 16.62 -13.03 10.52
CA LEU A 98 15.53 -13.89 10.07
C LEU A 98 16.06 -15.31 9.92
N GLU A 99 15.88 -16.12 10.93
CA GLU A 99 16.58 -17.40 11.08
C GLU A 99 18.11 -17.15 11.02
N GLU A 100 18.80 -17.55 9.94
CA GLU A 100 20.22 -17.36 9.75
C GLU A 100 20.56 -16.16 8.83
N THR A 101 19.54 -15.50 8.29
CA THR A 101 19.72 -14.40 7.35
C THR A 101 19.71 -13.05 8.08
N ARG A 102 20.77 -12.29 7.93
CA ARG A 102 20.86 -10.92 8.45
C ARG A 102 20.15 -9.95 7.51
N LEU A 103 19.23 -9.17 8.04
CA LEU A 103 18.60 -8.02 7.39
C LEU A 103 19.12 -6.73 8.03
N PRO A 104 20.10 -6.05 7.43
CA PRO A 104 20.60 -4.80 7.96
C PRO A 104 19.58 -3.69 7.74
N LEU A 105 19.37 -2.86 8.76
CA LEU A 105 18.42 -1.76 8.73
C LEU A 105 19.11 -0.45 9.06
N LEU A 106 18.51 0.64 8.61
CA LEU A 106 18.97 1.98 8.92
C LEU A 106 18.09 2.60 10.00
N ARG A 107 18.71 3.03 11.09
CA ARG A 107 18.04 3.82 12.14
C ARG A 107 17.69 5.21 11.59
N GLN A 108 16.62 5.81 12.07
CA GLN A 108 16.21 7.17 11.67
C GLN A 108 17.38 8.14 11.68
N GLN A 109 17.51 8.94 10.61
CA GLN A 109 18.59 9.92 10.43
C GLN A 109 18.06 11.37 10.47
N THR A 110 16.73 11.55 10.54
CA THR A 110 16.10 12.88 10.53
C THR A 110 16.49 13.63 11.80
N THR A 111 16.87 14.90 11.68
CA THR A 111 17.10 15.76 12.83
C THR A 111 15.84 15.85 13.70
N LYS A 112 15.98 15.61 14.98
CA LYS A 112 14.90 15.71 15.96
C LYS A 112 14.86 17.11 16.53
N GLU A 113 13.65 17.65 16.74
CA GLU A 113 13.45 18.93 17.42
C GLU A 113 13.71 18.79 18.92
N ASN A 114 13.33 17.63 19.49
CA ASN A 114 13.60 17.28 20.87
C ASN A 114 14.73 16.22 20.94
N SER A 115 15.80 16.55 21.63
CA SER A 115 16.96 15.67 21.81
C SER A 115 16.68 14.41 22.66
N GLU A 116 15.57 14.37 23.39
CA GLU A 116 15.15 13.21 24.18
C GLU A 116 14.39 12.16 23.36
N GLU A 117 13.92 12.52 22.17
CA GLU A 117 13.23 11.55 21.31
C GLU A 117 14.21 10.52 20.72
N PRO A 118 13.95 9.21 20.89
CA PRO A 118 14.85 8.19 20.38
C PRO A 118 14.78 8.14 18.85
N TYR A 119 15.91 7.88 18.21
CA TYR A 119 15.97 7.51 16.80
C TYR A 119 15.49 6.07 16.65
N LEU A 120 14.36 5.86 15.99
CA LEU A 120 13.75 4.54 15.85
C LEU A 120 14.36 3.74 14.70
N CYS A 121 14.40 2.43 14.89
CA CYS A 121 14.72 1.43 13.89
C CYS A 121 13.66 0.33 13.92
N LEU A 122 13.40 -0.33 12.81
CA LEU A 122 12.48 -1.48 12.80
C LEU A 122 12.94 -2.60 13.73
N SER A 123 14.26 -2.72 13.97
CA SER A 123 14.82 -3.68 14.92
C SER A 123 14.35 -3.46 16.36
N ASP A 124 13.98 -2.24 16.73
CA ASP A 124 13.49 -1.91 18.09
C ASP A 124 12.15 -2.59 18.41
N PHE A 125 11.41 -3.00 17.39
CA PHE A 125 10.11 -3.65 17.50
C PHE A 125 10.17 -5.17 17.41
N VAL A 126 11.37 -5.74 17.32
CA VAL A 126 11.62 -7.18 17.27
C VAL A 126 12.41 -7.58 18.52
N ARG A 127 12.05 -8.71 19.11
CA ARG A 127 12.66 -9.21 20.33
C ARG A 127 14.18 -9.38 20.18
N PRO A 128 14.99 -8.86 21.12
CA PRO A 128 16.43 -8.97 21.05
C PRO A 128 16.92 -10.42 21.19
N LYS A 129 18.05 -10.72 20.58
CA LYS A 129 18.63 -12.08 20.52
C LYS A 129 18.98 -12.64 21.90
N ASP A 130 19.40 -11.79 22.83
CA ASP A 130 19.76 -12.14 24.20
C ASP A 130 18.58 -12.45 25.10
N SER A 131 17.35 -12.20 24.65
CA SER A 131 16.12 -12.53 25.36
C SER A 131 15.87 -14.04 25.50
N GLY A 132 16.60 -14.87 24.74
CA GLY A 132 16.45 -16.34 24.73
C GLY A 132 15.17 -16.86 24.05
N THR A 133 14.35 -15.97 23.49
CA THR A 133 13.13 -16.30 22.73
C THR A 133 13.09 -15.52 21.43
N SER A 134 12.32 -16.02 20.44
CA SER A 134 12.21 -15.36 19.13
C SER A 134 10.80 -14.85 18.89
N ASP A 135 10.71 -13.78 18.15
CA ASP A 135 9.47 -13.33 17.52
C ASP A 135 9.25 -14.00 16.16
N GLN A 136 8.13 -13.69 15.53
CA GLN A 136 7.84 -14.07 14.16
C GLN A 136 7.63 -12.82 13.32
N VAL A 137 8.32 -12.74 12.19
CA VAL A 137 8.18 -11.65 11.22
C VAL A 137 7.64 -12.21 9.92
N GLY A 138 6.58 -11.57 9.42
CA GLY A 138 6.03 -11.84 8.10
C GLY A 138 6.79 -11.06 7.04
N ILE A 139 7.28 -11.76 6.03
CA ILE A 139 7.88 -11.15 4.84
C ILE A 139 7.01 -11.46 3.64
N PHE A 140 6.79 -10.47 2.82
CA PHE A 140 6.06 -10.63 1.56
C PHE A 140 6.71 -9.82 0.44
N ALA A 141 6.56 -10.35 -0.76
CA ALA A 141 6.89 -9.65 -2.00
C ALA A 141 5.74 -9.85 -2.98
N THR A 142 5.35 -8.79 -3.67
CA THR A 142 4.29 -8.83 -4.67
C THR A 142 4.78 -8.31 -5.99
N THR A 143 4.31 -8.90 -7.07
CA THR A 143 4.57 -8.44 -8.43
C THR A 143 3.28 -8.42 -9.25
N VAL A 144 3.24 -7.55 -10.24
CA VAL A 144 2.18 -7.50 -11.25
C VAL A 144 2.84 -7.59 -12.61
N ASP A 145 2.42 -8.56 -13.42
CA ASP A 145 2.82 -8.64 -14.81
C ASP A 145 1.95 -7.68 -15.63
N LEU A 146 2.52 -6.59 -16.10
CA LEU A 146 1.81 -5.61 -16.92
C LEU A 146 1.69 -6.17 -18.37
N PRO A 147 0.48 -6.20 -18.94
CA PRO A 147 0.34 -6.52 -20.35
C PRO A 147 0.97 -5.43 -21.21
N THR A 148 1.57 -5.82 -22.34
CA THR A 148 2.27 -4.93 -23.28
C THR A 148 1.38 -3.77 -23.79
N LEU A 149 0.07 -3.94 -23.77
CA LEU A 149 -0.91 -2.92 -24.17
C LEU A 149 -1.03 -1.73 -23.20
N LEU A 150 -0.43 -1.81 -22.01
CA LEU A 150 -0.41 -0.71 -21.02
C LEU A 150 0.90 0.10 -21.09
N VAL A 151 1.87 -0.37 -21.87
CA VAL A 151 3.09 0.36 -22.17
C VAL A 151 2.80 1.12 -23.46
N GLU A 152 2.13 2.27 -23.38
CA GLU A 152 2.17 3.24 -24.48
C GLU A 152 3.62 3.71 -24.54
N GLU A 153 4.28 3.44 -25.66
CA GLU A 153 5.55 4.08 -25.97
C GLU A 153 5.24 5.58 -26.09
N ASP A 154 5.70 6.36 -25.13
CA ASP A 154 5.79 7.81 -25.27
C ASP A 154 6.82 8.08 -26.38
N ASP A 155 6.35 8.30 -27.60
CA ASP A 155 7.10 8.87 -28.72
C ASP A 155 7.21 10.40 -28.58
#